data_ee8bff218a68aa3c995f84a6eae0e755
#
_entry.id   ee8bff218a68aa3c995f84a6eae0e755
#
_cell.length_a   1.000
_cell.length_b   1.000
_cell.length_c   1.000
_cell.angle_alpha   90.00
_cell.angle_beta   90.00
_cell.angle_gamma   90.00
#
_symmetry.space_group_name_H-M   'P 1'
#
loop_
_entity.id
_entity.type
_entity.pdbx_description
1 polymer ?
#
loop_
_entity_poly.entity_id
_entity_poly.type
_entity_poly.pdbx_seq_one_letter_code
_entity_poly.pdbx_strand_id
1 'polypeptide(L)'
;MIVNTLMPYAEKLSALSVFRGILEDETVKEFLAMLREPTPETYGSFVNSLYKTTDDLTDYILGAVTENENPFMLRLAAFEEVPEHIEKAAKAELEVLQEIAEITSDTVKKAMGEYAAYVASAWKTSPVNFTKAYTERMNCLSTKGYGIFAEYYAFTLKNGKLMPIKNPDPQRLSQLSGYELERGKVISNTLAL
;
A
#
# COMPACT_ATOMS: atom_id res chain seq x y z
N MET A 1 13.25 31.73 -10.41
CA MET A 1 12.31 30.61 -10.43
C MET A 1 13.03 29.43 -9.82
N ILE A 2 12.62 28.98 -8.62
CA ILE A 2 13.24 27.81 -7.95
C ILE A 2 12.74 26.58 -8.75
N VAL A 3 13.66 25.84 -9.33
CA VAL A 3 13.33 24.59 -10.04
C VAL A 3 12.90 23.57 -8.98
N ASN A 4 11.67 23.07 -9.09
CA ASN A 4 11.21 21.99 -8.19
C ASN A 4 11.94 20.68 -8.56
N THR A 5 12.93 20.33 -7.75
CA THR A 5 13.75 19.12 -7.93
C THR A 5 12.98 17.82 -7.67
N LEU A 6 11.78 17.90 -7.08
CA LEU A 6 10.91 16.75 -6.77
C LEU A 6 9.92 16.43 -7.90
N MET A 7 9.73 17.34 -8.86
CA MET A 7 8.80 17.16 -9.98
C MET A 7 9.02 15.84 -10.76
N PRO A 8 10.27 15.41 -11.06
CA PRO A 8 10.48 14.13 -11.74
C PRO A 8 9.91 12.93 -10.99
N TYR A 9 9.95 12.93 -9.66
CA TYR A 9 9.34 11.86 -8.85
C TYR A 9 7.81 11.91 -8.89
N ALA A 10 7.24 13.12 -8.89
CA ALA A 10 5.79 13.28 -9.05
C ALA A 10 5.30 12.76 -10.41
N GLU A 11 6.05 13.02 -11.49
CA GLU A 11 5.73 12.51 -12.82
C GLU A 11 5.87 10.98 -12.89
N LYS A 12 6.95 10.41 -12.35
CA LYS A 12 7.13 8.95 -12.26
C LYS A 12 5.98 8.29 -11.50
N LEU A 13 5.60 8.83 -10.34
CA LEU A 13 4.50 8.31 -9.52
C LEU A 13 3.16 8.40 -10.27
N SER A 14 2.92 9.49 -10.98
CA SER A 14 1.69 9.70 -11.76
C SER A 14 1.60 8.79 -12.99
N ALA A 15 2.73 8.30 -13.49
CA ALA A 15 2.82 7.46 -14.69
C ALA A 15 2.59 5.96 -14.42
N LEU A 16 2.42 5.55 -13.17
CA LEU A 16 2.16 4.15 -12.81
C LEU A 16 0.96 3.60 -13.58
N SER A 17 1.09 2.39 -14.08
CA SER A 17 0.08 1.67 -14.84
C SER A 17 -0.36 0.37 -14.13
N VAL A 18 0.58 -0.45 -13.72
CA VAL A 18 0.31 -1.70 -12.99
C VAL A 18 -0.11 -1.41 -11.55
N PHE A 19 0.67 -0.62 -10.83
CA PHE A 19 0.38 -0.23 -9.44
C PHE A 19 -0.45 1.06 -9.34
N ARG A 20 -1.18 1.41 -10.39
CA ARG A 20 -1.95 2.66 -10.42
C ARG A 20 -2.96 2.81 -9.28
N GLY A 21 -3.47 1.71 -8.77
CA GLY A 21 -4.44 1.71 -7.66
C GLY A 21 -3.94 2.37 -6.38
N ILE A 22 -2.61 2.41 -6.15
CA ILE A 22 -2.05 3.10 -4.96
C ILE A 22 -2.28 4.61 -4.99
N LEU A 23 -2.51 5.20 -6.18
CA LEU A 23 -2.81 6.64 -6.31
C LEU A 23 -4.19 7.01 -5.74
N GLU A 24 -5.03 6.04 -5.41
CA GLU A 24 -6.31 6.28 -4.73
C GLU A 24 -6.16 6.37 -3.20
N ASP A 25 -5.01 5.95 -2.66
CA ASP A 25 -4.69 6.06 -1.26
C ASP A 25 -4.52 7.53 -0.84
N GLU A 26 -5.09 7.92 0.30
CA GLU A 26 -5.11 9.31 0.77
C GLU A 26 -3.70 9.83 1.07
N THR A 27 -2.86 9.03 1.72
CA THR A 27 -1.49 9.43 2.06
C THR A 27 -0.62 9.55 0.82
N VAL A 28 -0.82 8.66 -0.17
CA VAL A 28 -0.11 8.73 -1.46
C VAL A 28 -0.55 9.97 -2.26
N LYS A 29 -1.84 10.36 -2.20
CA LYS A 29 -2.33 11.61 -2.80
C LYS A 29 -1.66 12.83 -2.18
N GLU A 30 -1.61 12.90 -0.85
CA GLU A 30 -0.96 13.98 -0.14
C GLU A 30 0.55 14.02 -0.43
N PHE A 31 1.20 12.85 -0.53
CA PHE A 31 2.59 12.75 -0.93
C PHE A 31 2.83 13.28 -2.35
N LEU A 32 2.00 12.89 -3.29
CA LEU A 32 2.07 13.36 -4.67
C LEU A 32 1.85 14.88 -4.77
N ALA A 33 0.90 15.42 -4.00
CA ALA A 33 0.67 16.87 -3.93
C ALA A 33 1.92 17.60 -3.40
N MET A 34 2.55 17.09 -2.34
CA MET A 34 3.79 17.63 -1.79
C MET A 34 4.96 17.55 -2.78
N LEU A 35 5.11 16.48 -3.55
CA LEU A 35 6.15 16.37 -4.57
C LEU A 35 5.97 17.39 -5.69
N ARG A 36 4.72 17.70 -6.06
CA ARG A 36 4.38 18.69 -7.08
C ARG A 36 4.62 20.12 -6.61
N GLU A 37 4.23 20.38 -5.38
CA GLU A 37 4.33 21.72 -4.79
C GLU A 37 4.81 21.61 -3.33
N PRO A 38 6.15 21.59 -3.09
CA PRO A 38 6.73 21.43 -1.77
C PRO A 38 6.59 22.74 -0.96
N THR A 39 5.48 22.87 -0.24
CA THR A 39 5.17 23.98 0.67
C THR A 39 5.03 23.47 2.10
N PRO A 40 5.07 24.35 3.13
CA PRO A 40 4.78 23.96 4.50
C PRO A 40 3.41 23.31 4.67
N GLU A 41 2.40 23.75 3.91
CA GLU A 41 1.04 23.21 3.94
C GLU A 41 1.01 21.78 3.42
N THR A 42 1.48 21.52 2.19
CA THR A 42 1.48 20.18 1.57
C THR A 42 2.37 19.21 2.34
N TYR A 43 3.51 19.68 2.87
CA TYR A 43 4.38 18.92 3.76
C TYR A 43 3.64 18.49 5.03
N GLY A 44 2.97 19.45 5.70
CA GLY A 44 2.21 19.17 6.93
C GLY A 44 1.05 18.21 6.71
N SER A 45 0.30 18.36 5.61
CA SER A 45 -0.80 17.46 5.22
C SER A 45 -0.30 16.04 5.02
N PHE A 46 0.77 15.88 4.23
CA PHE A 46 1.37 14.56 4.01
C PHE A 46 1.87 13.91 5.31
N VAL A 47 2.67 14.63 6.12
CA VAL A 47 3.20 14.06 7.36
C VAL A 47 2.09 13.70 8.35
N ASN A 48 1.05 14.53 8.47
CA ASN A 48 -0.11 14.22 9.29
C ASN A 48 -0.82 12.94 8.81
N SER A 49 -0.94 12.74 7.50
CA SER A 49 -1.54 11.53 6.93
C SER A 49 -0.66 10.29 7.20
N LEU A 50 0.65 10.39 6.95
CA LEU A 50 1.61 9.30 7.20
C LEU A 50 1.60 8.85 8.68
N TYR A 51 1.63 9.80 9.61
CA TYR A 51 1.69 9.53 11.05
C TYR A 51 0.44 8.85 11.64
N LYS A 52 -0.66 8.81 10.89
CA LYS A 52 -1.84 8.01 11.29
C LYS A 52 -1.56 6.49 11.25
N THR A 53 -0.56 6.08 10.48
CA THR A 53 -0.23 4.67 10.24
C THR A 53 1.19 4.33 10.70
N THR A 54 2.19 5.08 10.27
CA THR A 54 3.61 4.86 10.55
C THR A 54 4.39 6.17 10.46
N ASP A 55 5.64 6.19 10.97
CA ASP A 55 6.60 7.28 10.75
C ASP A 55 7.66 6.95 9.67
N ASP A 56 7.52 5.80 8.99
CA ASP A 56 8.44 5.33 7.95
C ASP A 56 7.76 5.29 6.57
N LEU A 57 8.27 6.12 5.65
CA LEU A 57 7.72 6.21 4.29
C LEU A 57 7.92 4.92 3.50
N THR A 58 9.05 4.24 3.70
CA THR A 58 9.35 2.99 2.99
C THR A 58 8.36 1.89 3.37
N ASP A 59 8.10 1.73 4.67
CA ASP A 59 7.11 0.77 5.16
C ASP A 59 5.71 1.09 4.65
N TYR A 60 5.35 2.38 4.62
CA TYR A 60 4.05 2.81 4.12
C TYR A 60 3.84 2.46 2.64
N ILE A 61 4.79 2.88 1.78
CA ILE A 61 4.68 2.63 0.34
C ILE A 61 4.74 1.12 0.04
N LEU A 62 5.61 0.38 0.70
CA LEU A 62 5.67 -1.08 0.54
C LEU A 62 4.34 -1.76 0.93
N GLY A 63 3.74 -1.33 2.04
CA GLY A 63 2.41 -1.78 2.46
C GLY A 63 1.36 -1.51 1.38
N ALA A 64 1.27 -0.26 0.91
CA ALA A 64 0.35 0.13 -0.15
C ALA A 64 0.53 -0.70 -1.44
N VAL A 65 1.79 -1.00 -1.82
CA VAL A 65 2.12 -1.82 -2.99
C VAL A 65 1.72 -3.28 -2.81
N THR A 66 1.96 -3.85 -1.63
CA THR A 66 1.67 -5.28 -1.36
C THR A 66 0.19 -5.56 -1.14
N GLU A 67 -0.58 -4.55 -0.71
CA GLU A 67 -2.04 -4.64 -0.56
C GLU A 67 -2.79 -4.29 -1.86
N ASN A 68 -2.12 -3.69 -2.84
CA ASN A 68 -2.74 -3.24 -4.07
C ASN A 68 -3.16 -4.41 -4.96
N GLU A 69 -4.46 -4.50 -5.24
CA GLU A 69 -4.99 -5.39 -6.28
C GLU A 69 -4.67 -4.81 -7.66
N ASN A 70 -3.72 -5.41 -8.34
CA ASN A 70 -3.23 -4.94 -9.62
C ASN A 70 -3.29 -6.05 -10.70
N PRO A 71 -3.24 -5.69 -12.01
CA PRO A 71 -3.37 -6.66 -13.10
C PRO A 71 -2.32 -7.78 -13.10
N PHE A 72 -1.11 -7.53 -12.60
CA PHE A 72 -0.06 -8.55 -12.49
C PHE A 72 -0.42 -9.58 -11.41
N MET A 73 -0.78 -9.12 -10.21
CA MET A 73 -1.14 -9.95 -9.07
C MET A 73 -2.41 -10.77 -9.33
N LEU A 74 -3.45 -10.16 -9.94
CA LEU A 74 -4.70 -10.85 -10.23
C LEU A 74 -4.50 -12.03 -11.19
N ARG A 75 -3.63 -11.90 -12.21
CA ARG A 75 -3.30 -13.00 -13.12
C ARG A 75 -2.55 -14.11 -12.42
N LEU A 76 -1.56 -13.77 -11.58
CA LEU A 76 -0.86 -14.77 -10.76
C LEU A 76 -1.81 -15.53 -9.83
N ALA A 77 -2.73 -14.82 -9.19
CA ALA A 77 -3.73 -15.43 -8.29
C ALA A 77 -4.71 -16.35 -9.04
N ALA A 78 -5.02 -16.04 -10.30
CA ALA A 78 -5.86 -16.86 -11.16
C ALA A 78 -5.10 -18.02 -11.86
N PHE A 79 -3.79 -18.17 -11.58
CA PHE A 79 -2.90 -19.13 -12.27
C PHE A 79 -2.86 -18.93 -13.79
N GLU A 80 -3.07 -17.70 -14.25
CA GLU A 80 -2.98 -17.31 -15.65
C GLU A 80 -1.53 -16.95 -16.03
N GLU A 81 -1.19 -17.14 -17.30
CA GLU A 81 0.08 -16.65 -17.84
C GLU A 81 0.08 -15.12 -17.81
N VAL A 82 1.15 -14.55 -17.23
CA VAL A 82 1.33 -13.10 -17.21
C VAL A 82 2.07 -12.68 -18.48
N PRO A 83 1.49 -11.81 -19.32
CA PRO A 83 2.19 -11.30 -20.51
C PRO A 83 3.49 -10.57 -20.13
N GLU A 84 4.55 -10.82 -20.90
CA GLU A 84 5.91 -10.31 -20.66
C GLU A 84 5.95 -8.77 -20.43
N HIS A 85 5.13 -8.03 -21.18
CA HIS A 85 5.08 -6.57 -21.05
C HIS A 85 4.48 -6.11 -19.72
N ILE A 86 3.53 -6.87 -19.13
CA ILE A 86 2.96 -6.57 -17.80
C ILE A 86 3.99 -6.89 -16.72
N GLU A 87 4.71 -8.01 -16.84
CA GLU A 87 5.77 -8.39 -15.90
C GLU A 87 6.91 -7.36 -15.91
N LYS A 88 7.37 -6.94 -17.10
CA LYS A 88 8.39 -5.90 -17.25
C LYS A 88 7.93 -4.57 -16.66
N ALA A 89 6.68 -4.17 -16.91
CA ALA A 89 6.11 -2.95 -16.34
C ALA A 89 6.05 -3.02 -14.82
N ALA A 90 5.55 -4.14 -14.26
CA ALA A 90 5.49 -4.33 -12.80
C ALA A 90 6.87 -4.19 -12.15
N LYS A 91 7.90 -4.84 -12.74
CA LYS A 91 9.27 -4.75 -12.23
C LYS A 91 9.83 -3.33 -12.29
N ALA A 92 9.66 -2.64 -13.40
CA ALA A 92 10.13 -1.26 -13.56
C ALA A 92 9.41 -0.30 -12.60
N GLU A 93 8.10 -0.49 -12.40
CA GLU A 93 7.33 0.34 -11.47
C GLU A 93 7.71 0.08 -10.00
N LEU A 94 8.08 -1.16 -9.63
CA LEU A 94 8.60 -1.45 -8.28
C LEU A 94 9.95 -0.74 -8.03
N GLU A 95 10.82 -0.65 -9.02
CA GLU A 95 12.08 0.10 -8.92
C GLU A 95 11.80 1.61 -8.73
N VAL A 96 10.84 2.16 -9.49
CA VAL A 96 10.40 3.55 -9.33
C VAL A 96 9.80 3.80 -7.95
N LEU A 97 8.95 2.91 -7.46
CA LEU A 97 8.32 3.03 -6.16
C LEU A 97 9.32 2.94 -5.01
N GLN A 98 10.35 2.10 -5.14
CA GLN A 98 11.46 2.07 -4.20
C GLN A 98 12.23 3.39 -4.18
N GLU A 99 12.62 3.93 -5.35
CA GLU A 99 13.29 5.24 -5.45
C GLU A 99 12.47 6.36 -4.78
N ILE A 100 11.15 6.33 -4.96
CA ILE A 100 10.22 7.30 -4.36
C ILE A 100 10.11 7.10 -2.84
N ALA A 101 10.07 5.87 -2.36
CA ALA A 101 9.99 5.55 -0.94
C ALA A 101 11.27 5.90 -0.15
N GLU A 102 12.38 6.07 -0.83
CA GLU A 102 13.67 6.50 -0.26
C GLU A 102 13.80 8.03 -0.15
N ILE A 103 12.81 8.81 -0.61
CA ILE A 103 12.82 10.27 -0.48
C ILE A 103 12.74 10.65 1.00
N THR A 104 13.80 11.26 1.50
CA THR A 104 13.87 11.70 2.90
C THR A 104 13.17 13.04 3.12
N SER A 105 12.74 13.28 4.36
CA SER A 105 12.22 14.60 4.78
C SER A 105 13.20 15.74 4.49
N ASP A 106 14.52 15.49 4.62
CA ASP A 106 15.55 16.49 4.34
C ASP A 106 15.64 16.83 2.85
N THR A 107 15.39 15.85 1.96
CA THR A 107 15.34 16.09 0.52
C THR A 107 14.19 17.05 0.18
N VAL A 108 13.02 16.85 0.78
CA VAL A 108 11.87 17.73 0.58
C VAL A 108 12.11 19.11 1.20
N LYS A 109 12.65 19.18 2.42
CA LYS A 109 13.01 20.45 3.08
C LYS A 109 13.99 21.28 2.25
N LYS A 110 14.97 20.65 1.61
CA LYS A 110 15.89 21.35 0.68
C LYS A 110 15.15 21.95 -0.52
N ALA A 111 14.14 21.24 -1.07
CA ALA A 111 13.33 21.76 -2.17
C ALA A 111 12.44 22.94 -1.74
N MET A 112 12.02 23.00 -0.47
CA MET A 112 11.24 24.11 0.09
C MET A 112 12.06 25.39 0.32
N GLY A 113 13.40 25.29 0.35
CA GLY A 113 14.29 26.42 0.59
C GLY A 113 14.08 27.04 1.98
N GLU A 114 13.91 28.35 2.04
CA GLU A 114 13.72 29.10 3.29
C GLU A 114 12.46 28.68 4.09
N TYR A 115 11.43 28.19 3.41
CA TYR A 115 10.20 27.72 4.05
C TYR A 115 10.39 26.44 4.88
N ALA A 116 11.50 25.73 4.70
CA ALA A 116 11.84 24.57 5.53
C ALA A 116 11.92 24.89 7.03
N ALA A 117 12.24 26.16 7.38
CA ALA A 117 12.28 26.60 8.77
C ALA A 117 10.93 26.54 9.50
N TYR A 118 9.82 26.48 8.75
CA TYR A 118 8.48 26.43 9.32
C TYR A 118 8.00 25.03 9.66
N VAL A 119 8.74 23.97 9.27
CA VAL A 119 8.36 22.57 9.49
C VAL A 119 9.36 21.87 10.39
N ALA A 120 8.88 21.37 11.54
CA ALA A 120 9.70 20.65 12.51
C ALA A 120 9.64 19.13 12.34
N SER A 121 8.56 18.61 11.76
CA SER A 121 8.34 17.17 11.56
C SER A 121 9.31 16.55 10.56
N ALA A 122 9.49 15.22 10.65
CA ALA A 122 10.32 14.45 9.75
C ALA A 122 9.79 13.00 9.71
N TRP A 123 10.11 12.26 8.67
CA TRP A 123 9.83 10.83 8.59
C TRP A 123 11.13 10.04 8.37
N LYS A 124 11.05 8.74 8.61
CA LYS A 124 12.12 7.78 8.38
C LYS A 124 12.00 7.13 7.01
N THR A 125 13.09 6.57 6.55
CA THR A 125 13.14 5.66 5.42
C THR A 125 13.98 4.44 5.81
N SER A 126 13.53 3.24 5.45
CA SER A 126 14.20 1.98 5.75
C SER A 126 14.77 1.34 4.49
N PRO A 127 15.95 0.68 4.55
CA PRO A 127 16.55 0.02 3.40
C PRO A 127 15.81 -1.30 3.10
N VAL A 128 14.88 -1.29 2.16
CA VAL A 128 14.11 -2.47 1.74
C VAL A 128 14.20 -2.64 0.24
N ASN A 129 14.34 -3.86 -0.26
CA ASN A 129 14.25 -4.16 -1.68
C ASN A 129 12.82 -4.53 -2.06
N PHE A 130 12.11 -3.62 -2.74
CA PHE A 130 10.71 -3.75 -3.12
C PHE A 130 10.46 -4.94 -4.04
N THR A 131 11.30 -5.14 -5.04
CA THR A 131 11.17 -6.27 -5.98
C THR A 131 11.26 -7.60 -5.24
N LYS A 132 12.22 -7.74 -4.31
CA LYS A 132 12.37 -8.94 -3.50
C LYS A 132 11.18 -9.15 -2.57
N ALA A 133 10.79 -8.13 -1.80
CA ALA A 133 9.68 -8.19 -0.85
C ALA A 133 8.35 -8.52 -1.57
N TYR A 134 8.10 -7.88 -2.71
CA TYR A 134 6.91 -8.14 -3.51
C TYR A 134 6.91 -9.55 -4.11
N THR A 135 8.05 -10.04 -4.63
CA THR A 135 8.18 -11.41 -5.17
C THR A 135 7.94 -12.45 -4.09
N GLU A 136 8.53 -12.29 -2.90
CA GLU A 136 8.30 -13.18 -1.76
C GLU A 136 6.83 -13.20 -1.36
N ARG A 137 6.17 -12.05 -1.41
CA ARG A 137 4.75 -11.92 -1.15
C ARG A 137 3.91 -12.67 -2.20
N MET A 138 4.22 -12.48 -3.49
CA MET A 138 3.52 -13.16 -4.59
C MET A 138 3.68 -14.68 -4.52
N ASN A 139 4.84 -15.19 -4.15
CA ASN A 139 5.07 -16.63 -3.97
C ASN A 139 4.23 -17.25 -2.84
N CYS A 140 3.70 -16.44 -1.94
CA CYS A 140 2.84 -16.89 -0.84
C CYS A 140 1.34 -16.71 -1.12
N LEU A 141 0.94 -16.30 -2.32
CA LEU A 141 -0.47 -16.01 -2.65
C LEU A 141 -1.40 -17.18 -2.37
N SER A 142 -0.99 -18.39 -2.72
CA SER A 142 -1.80 -19.62 -2.54
C SER A 142 -2.06 -19.97 -1.07
N THR A 143 -1.20 -19.49 -0.15
CA THR A 143 -1.27 -19.83 1.28
C THR A 143 -1.75 -18.68 2.15
N LYS A 144 -1.45 -17.44 1.75
CA LYS A 144 -1.71 -16.24 2.56
C LYS A 144 -2.79 -15.31 1.99
N GLY A 145 -3.30 -15.62 0.78
CA GLY A 145 -4.22 -14.72 0.06
C GLY A 145 -3.50 -13.50 -0.54
N TYR A 146 -4.24 -12.55 -1.09
CA TYR A 146 -3.72 -11.35 -1.76
C TYR A 146 -4.42 -10.07 -1.29
N GLY A 147 -3.81 -8.92 -1.56
CA GLY A 147 -4.33 -7.63 -1.14
C GLY A 147 -4.59 -7.59 0.36
N ILE A 148 -5.70 -6.96 0.76
CA ILE A 148 -6.11 -6.89 2.17
C ILE A 148 -6.43 -8.27 2.78
N PHE A 149 -6.71 -9.29 1.97
CA PHE A 149 -6.98 -10.66 2.45
C PHE A 149 -5.74 -11.39 2.92
N ALA A 150 -4.58 -10.87 2.62
CA ALA A 150 -3.31 -11.42 3.05
C ALA A 150 -2.94 -11.07 4.50
N GLU A 151 -3.41 -9.92 4.99
CA GLU A 151 -3.11 -9.42 6.33
C GLU A 151 -4.27 -9.61 7.30
N TYR A 152 -5.49 -9.58 6.77
CA TYR A 152 -6.70 -9.62 7.57
C TYR A 152 -7.54 -10.83 7.23
N TYR A 153 -8.06 -11.49 8.25
CA TYR A 153 -8.93 -12.67 8.10
C TYR A 153 -10.38 -12.39 8.52
N ALA A 154 -10.68 -11.15 8.91
CA ALA A 154 -12.03 -10.72 9.23
C ALA A 154 -12.32 -9.36 8.59
N PHE A 155 -13.51 -9.25 8.01
CA PHE A 155 -13.95 -8.06 7.28
C PHE A 155 -15.38 -7.70 7.65
N THR A 156 -15.69 -6.41 7.54
CA THR A 156 -17.06 -5.90 7.60
C THR A 156 -17.41 -5.18 6.30
N LEU A 157 -18.69 -5.19 5.94
CA LEU A 157 -19.20 -4.43 4.81
C LEU A 157 -19.66 -3.05 5.27
N LYS A 158 -19.02 -1.99 4.76
CA LYS A 158 -19.40 -0.61 5.05
C LYS A 158 -19.54 0.17 3.74
N ASN A 159 -20.71 0.73 3.51
CA ASN A 159 -21.01 1.50 2.27
C ASN A 159 -20.69 0.71 0.97
N GLY A 160 -20.97 -0.60 0.96
CA GLY A 160 -20.70 -1.47 -0.20
C GLY A 160 -19.22 -1.85 -0.40
N LYS A 161 -18.31 -1.47 0.50
CA LYS A 161 -16.90 -1.83 0.47
C LYS A 161 -16.55 -2.77 1.63
N LEU A 162 -15.69 -3.75 1.35
CA LEU A 162 -15.09 -4.60 2.38
C LEU A 162 -14.04 -3.80 3.16
N MET A 163 -14.19 -3.74 4.47
CA MET A 163 -13.25 -3.06 5.38
C MET A 163 -12.63 -4.10 6.31
N PRO A 164 -11.29 -4.16 6.43
CA PRO A 164 -10.63 -5.10 7.32
C PRO A 164 -10.91 -4.77 8.79
N ILE A 165 -11.04 -5.80 9.61
CA ILE A 165 -11.15 -5.69 11.06
C ILE A 165 -9.77 -6.01 11.64
N LYS A 166 -9.04 -5.00 12.12
CA LYS A 166 -7.67 -5.15 12.65
C LYS A 166 -7.60 -6.05 13.89
N ASN A 167 -8.61 -5.99 14.75
CA ASN A 167 -8.70 -6.78 15.97
C ASN A 167 -10.07 -7.49 16.00
N PRO A 168 -10.26 -8.58 15.23
CA PRO A 168 -11.51 -9.32 15.26
C PRO A 168 -11.68 -10.01 16.61
N ASP A 169 -12.95 -10.18 17.02
CA ASP A 169 -13.29 -10.96 18.22
C ASP A 169 -12.70 -12.37 18.08
N PRO A 170 -11.95 -12.88 19.09
CA PRO A 170 -11.31 -14.19 19.04
C PRO A 170 -12.30 -15.37 19.17
N GLN A 171 -13.61 -15.11 19.19
CA GLN A 171 -14.62 -16.17 19.29
C GLN A 171 -14.48 -17.20 18.18
N ARG A 172 -14.41 -18.48 18.59
CA ARG A 172 -14.36 -19.62 17.66
C ARG A 172 -15.73 -20.26 17.56
N LEU A 173 -16.05 -20.87 16.42
CA LEU A 173 -17.29 -21.65 16.23
C LEU A 173 -17.49 -22.70 17.33
N SER A 174 -16.41 -23.28 17.87
CA SER A 174 -16.47 -24.24 18.97
C SER A 174 -16.91 -23.65 20.32
N GLN A 175 -16.87 -22.34 20.47
CA GLN A 175 -17.25 -21.63 21.70
C GLN A 175 -18.70 -21.15 21.67
N LEU A 176 -19.37 -21.26 20.51
CA LEU A 176 -20.80 -20.94 20.39
C LEU A 176 -21.64 -22.09 20.96
N SER A 177 -22.43 -21.77 21.98
CA SER A 177 -23.40 -22.71 22.54
C SER A 177 -24.67 -22.72 21.71
N GLY A 178 -25.15 -23.89 21.34
CA GLY A 178 -26.32 -24.07 20.47
C GLY A 178 -25.97 -23.92 18.98
N TYR A 179 -26.99 -23.98 18.13
CA TYR A 179 -26.87 -23.87 16.68
C TYR A 179 -26.00 -24.96 16.01
N GLU A 180 -26.00 -26.19 16.55
CA GLU A 180 -25.16 -27.28 16.04
C GLU A 180 -25.46 -27.60 14.57
N LEU A 181 -26.74 -27.56 14.17
CA LEU A 181 -27.16 -27.82 12.79
C LEU A 181 -26.69 -26.73 11.83
N GLU A 182 -26.87 -25.47 12.21
CA GLU A 182 -26.43 -24.31 11.41
C GLU A 182 -24.92 -24.28 11.31
N ARG A 183 -24.22 -24.53 12.40
CA ARG A 183 -22.77 -24.64 12.46
C ARG A 183 -22.24 -25.74 11.53
N GLY A 184 -22.88 -26.91 11.56
CA GLY A 184 -22.57 -28.03 10.67
C GLY A 184 -22.73 -27.66 9.20
N LYS A 185 -23.82 -26.96 8.85
CA LYS A 185 -24.03 -26.46 7.48
C LYS A 185 -22.96 -25.44 7.04
N VAL A 186 -22.63 -24.50 7.88
CA VAL A 186 -21.56 -23.49 7.57
C VAL A 186 -20.23 -24.20 7.33
N ILE A 187 -19.82 -25.10 8.23
CA ILE A 187 -18.57 -25.85 8.10
C ILE A 187 -18.57 -26.70 6.82
N SER A 188 -19.65 -27.44 6.56
CA SER A 188 -19.77 -28.28 5.36
C SER A 188 -19.69 -27.46 4.08
N ASN A 189 -20.37 -26.32 4.01
CA ASN A 189 -20.32 -25.44 2.84
C ASN A 189 -18.93 -24.81 2.64
N THR A 190 -18.23 -24.46 3.73
CA THR A 190 -16.89 -23.89 3.64
C THR A 190 -15.84 -24.91 3.20
N LEU A 191 -16.00 -26.19 3.57
CA LEU A 191 -15.08 -27.26 3.18
C LEU A 191 -15.39 -27.87 1.80
N ALA A 192 -16.52 -27.49 1.19
CA ALA A 192 -16.92 -27.95 -0.14
C ALA A 192 -16.40 -27.05 -1.28
N LEU A 193 -15.74 -25.95 -0.94
CA LEU A 193 -15.06 -25.03 -1.86
C LEU A 193 -13.58 -25.42 -2.02
#